data_dcc83e3939a0519060156773121f5aa9
#
_entry.id   dcc83e3939a0519060156773121f5aa9
#
_cell.length_a   1.000
_cell.length_b   1.000
_cell.length_c   1.000
_cell.angle_alpha   90.00
_cell.angle_beta   90.00
_cell.angle_gamma   90.00
#
_symmetry.space_group_name_H-M   'P 1'
#
loop_
_entity.id
_entity.type
_entity.pdbx_description
1 polymer ?
#
loop_
_entity_poly.entity_id
_entity_poly.type
_entity_poly.pdbx_seq_one_letter_code
_entity_poly.pdbx_strand_id
1 'polypeptide(L)'
;MKKHLILTLAAAMLFASCVTTKQVAYLQDMGHGSQIELENKFEAVISPYDELTIIVSCYDKDLAAPFNLNYGVGGNMIYNNNGNGYMGYLVDQYGYIDLPVLGKIKAAGLTRLQLQDIIQKMLVDGAYLKDPYVMVRFQNFKIFFLGSNGGKAISIPNERCTFLEALAMSGDLNVYTNRSKIAVMREVDGKMMMRYLDPRDSKVFEDPFFMLQQNDFIITQDRGYKNFMESSGQAMTVLGYITALASSASLITSIVLLSK
;
A
#
# COMPACT_ATOMS: atom_id res chain seq x y z
N MET A 1 38.57 -31.14 32.25
CA MET A 1 37.12 -31.38 32.00
C MET A 1 36.29 -30.10 31.99
N LYS A 2 36.31 -29.23 33.02
CA LYS A 2 35.48 -28.02 33.07
C LYS A 2 35.72 -27.01 31.92
N LYS A 3 36.97 -26.86 31.47
CA LYS A 3 37.33 -25.92 30.34
C LYS A 3 36.76 -26.39 28.98
N HIS A 4 36.73 -27.70 28.72
CA HIS A 4 36.19 -28.25 27.48
C HIS A 4 34.65 -28.18 27.47
N LEU A 5 33.99 -28.31 28.64
CA LEU A 5 32.54 -28.15 28.77
C LEU A 5 32.10 -26.72 28.47
N ILE A 6 32.84 -25.73 28.94
CA ILE A 6 32.56 -24.29 28.66
C ILE A 6 32.74 -23.97 27.18
N LEU A 7 33.78 -24.53 26.55
CA LEU A 7 34.08 -24.32 25.14
C LEU A 7 32.98 -24.94 24.22
N THR A 8 32.51 -26.14 24.56
CA THR A 8 31.44 -26.82 23.83
C THR A 8 30.09 -26.10 24.01
N LEU A 9 29.81 -25.56 25.20
CA LEU A 9 28.60 -24.80 25.48
C LEU A 9 28.62 -23.45 24.71
N ALA A 10 29.77 -22.77 24.64
CA ALA A 10 29.94 -21.53 23.86
C ALA A 10 29.82 -21.80 22.35
N ALA A 11 30.37 -22.92 21.85
CA ALA A 11 30.21 -23.32 20.45
C ALA A 11 28.75 -23.66 20.10
N ALA A 12 28.02 -24.31 20.99
CA ALA A 12 26.59 -24.65 20.79
C ALA A 12 25.69 -23.41 20.71
N MET A 13 26.04 -22.33 21.42
CA MET A 13 25.29 -21.06 21.35
C MET A 13 25.47 -20.31 20.01
N LEU A 14 26.54 -20.58 19.26
CA LEU A 14 26.80 -19.94 17.96
C LEU A 14 25.94 -20.50 16.81
N PHE A 15 25.29 -21.65 16.98
CA PHE A 15 24.45 -22.29 15.95
C PHE A 15 22.96 -21.94 16.04
N ALA A 16 22.53 -21.11 16.99
CA ALA A 16 21.12 -20.89 17.29
C ALA A 16 20.44 -19.72 16.54
N SER A 17 21.10 -19.09 15.57
CA SER A 17 20.58 -17.85 14.93
C SER A 17 20.42 -18.00 13.41
N CYS A 18 19.42 -18.78 12.97
CA CYS A 18 18.97 -18.73 11.58
C CYS A 18 17.50 -18.29 11.51
N VAL A 19 17.22 -17.18 10.82
CA VAL A 19 15.86 -16.84 10.38
C VAL A 19 15.42 -17.94 9.43
N THR A 20 14.39 -18.69 9.82
CA THR A 20 13.87 -19.81 9.02
C THR A 20 13.19 -19.25 7.76
N THR A 21 13.45 -19.83 6.59
CA THR A 21 12.84 -19.50 5.29
C THR A 21 11.31 -19.47 5.36
N LYS A 22 10.72 -20.33 6.20
CA LYS A 22 9.28 -20.34 6.50
C LYS A 22 8.71 -19.04 7.07
N GLN A 23 9.56 -18.14 7.52
CA GLN A 23 9.12 -16.87 8.09
C GLN A 23 9.05 -15.75 7.05
N VAL A 24 9.69 -15.90 5.89
CA VAL A 24 9.83 -14.84 4.88
C VAL A 24 9.29 -15.20 3.50
N ALA A 25 9.09 -16.50 3.19
CA ALA A 25 8.55 -16.89 1.90
C ALA A 25 7.04 -16.64 1.80
N TYR A 26 6.58 -16.26 0.61
CA TYR A 26 5.18 -16.06 0.27
C TYR A 26 4.51 -17.38 -0.12
N LEU A 27 3.18 -17.50 0.05
CA LEU A 27 2.32 -18.57 -0.49
C LEU A 27 2.91 -19.97 -0.32
N GLN A 28 3.33 -20.33 0.90
CA GLN A 28 4.09 -21.55 1.19
C GLN A 28 3.27 -22.83 1.08
N ASP A 29 1.96 -22.70 1.09
CA ASP A 29 0.99 -23.78 0.98
C ASP A 29 0.62 -24.08 -0.48
N MET A 30 1.06 -23.26 -1.43
CA MET A 30 0.83 -23.44 -2.86
C MET A 30 1.96 -24.28 -3.49
N GLY A 31 1.60 -25.41 -4.08
CA GLY A 31 2.50 -26.24 -4.87
C GLY A 31 2.50 -25.88 -6.35
N HIS A 32 3.39 -26.49 -7.11
CA HIS A 32 3.41 -26.34 -8.57
C HIS A 32 2.07 -26.80 -9.17
N GLY A 33 1.43 -25.94 -9.97
CA GLY A 33 0.13 -26.24 -10.59
C GLY A 33 -1.09 -25.99 -9.70
N SER A 34 -0.92 -25.46 -8.48
CA SER A 34 -2.07 -25.03 -7.65
C SER A 34 -2.87 -23.95 -8.36
N GLN A 35 -4.20 -24.03 -8.26
CA GLN A 35 -5.14 -23.05 -8.78
C GLN A 35 -6.03 -22.55 -7.68
N ILE A 36 -6.29 -21.27 -7.64
CA ILE A 36 -7.23 -20.63 -6.72
C ILE A 36 -8.19 -19.80 -7.57
N GLU A 37 -9.48 -19.99 -7.33
CA GLU A 37 -10.50 -19.16 -7.97
C GLU A 37 -10.54 -17.79 -7.30
N LEU A 38 -10.29 -16.74 -8.07
CA LEU A 38 -10.39 -15.37 -7.59
C LEU A 38 -11.77 -14.83 -7.92
N GLU A 39 -12.47 -14.29 -6.94
CA GLU A 39 -13.67 -13.50 -7.21
C GLU A 39 -13.28 -12.19 -7.91
N ASN A 40 -13.28 -12.21 -9.24
CA ASN A 40 -12.78 -11.13 -10.09
C ASN A 40 -13.74 -9.94 -10.28
N LYS A 41 -14.72 -9.74 -9.39
CA LYS A 41 -15.73 -8.67 -9.51
C LYS A 41 -15.45 -7.49 -8.58
N PHE A 42 -14.17 -7.11 -8.42
CA PHE A 42 -13.86 -5.91 -7.67
C PHE A 42 -14.02 -4.67 -8.55
N GLU A 43 -14.92 -3.79 -8.16
CA GLU A 43 -14.99 -2.41 -8.64
C GLU A 43 -14.84 -1.46 -7.45
N ALA A 44 -13.99 -0.45 -7.61
CA ALA A 44 -13.81 0.57 -6.61
C ALA A 44 -15.12 1.34 -6.41
N VAL A 45 -15.51 1.54 -5.16
CA VAL A 45 -16.70 2.29 -4.77
C VAL A 45 -16.26 3.71 -4.40
N ILE A 46 -16.97 4.68 -4.93
CA ILE A 46 -16.73 6.10 -4.69
C ILE A 46 -17.09 6.44 -3.24
N SER A 47 -16.19 7.13 -2.57
CA SER A 47 -16.33 7.57 -1.18
C SER A 47 -16.28 9.10 -1.07
N PRO A 48 -16.79 9.69 0.04
CA PRO A 48 -16.57 11.11 0.30
C PRO A 48 -15.07 11.46 0.26
N TYR A 49 -14.76 12.66 -0.26
CA TYR A 49 -13.41 13.19 -0.47
C TYR A 49 -12.60 12.53 -1.59
N ASP A 50 -13.22 11.62 -2.37
CA ASP A 50 -12.60 11.17 -3.61
C ASP A 50 -12.62 12.27 -4.65
N GLU A 51 -11.60 12.30 -5.49
CA GLU A 51 -11.47 13.21 -6.62
C GLU A 51 -11.68 12.43 -7.92
N LEU A 52 -12.68 12.83 -8.69
CA LEU A 52 -13.09 12.15 -9.91
C LEU A 52 -12.80 13.01 -11.13
N THR A 53 -12.21 12.44 -12.16
CA THR A 53 -12.20 13.02 -13.50
C THR A 53 -13.46 12.54 -14.22
N ILE A 54 -14.30 13.49 -14.64
CA ILE A 54 -15.50 13.23 -15.43
C ILE A 54 -15.38 13.99 -16.74
N ILE A 55 -15.50 13.29 -17.84
CA ILE A 55 -15.44 13.85 -19.19
C ILE A 55 -16.71 13.47 -19.92
N VAL A 56 -17.44 14.48 -20.37
CA VAL A 56 -18.59 14.34 -21.25
C VAL A 56 -18.17 14.69 -22.67
N SER A 57 -18.44 13.84 -23.62
CA SER A 57 -18.19 14.06 -25.04
C SER A 57 -19.36 13.61 -25.90
N CYS A 58 -19.52 14.19 -27.06
CA CYS A 58 -20.49 13.78 -28.07
C CYS A 58 -19.91 14.10 -29.45
N TYR A 59 -20.65 13.78 -30.52
CA TYR A 59 -20.24 14.06 -31.88
C TYR A 59 -19.87 15.55 -32.11
N ASP A 60 -20.70 16.44 -31.56
CA ASP A 60 -20.44 17.89 -31.57
C ASP A 60 -19.77 18.30 -30.24
N LYS A 61 -18.48 18.64 -30.29
CA LYS A 61 -17.69 19.01 -29.13
C LYS A 61 -18.19 20.27 -28.43
N ASP A 62 -18.74 21.21 -29.19
CA ASP A 62 -19.21 22.49 -28.65
C ASP A 62 -20.48 22.30 -27.79
N LEU A 63 -21.33 21.30 -28.13
CA LEU A 63 -22.48 20.93 -27.34
C LEU A 63 -22.09 20.25 -26.01
N ALA A 64 -20.99 19.50 -25.99
CA ALA A 64 -20.52 18.83 -24.78
C ALA A 64 -19.73 19.77 -23.84
N ALA A 65 -19.19 20.87 -24.37
CA ALA A 65 -18.34 21.80 -23.65
C ALA A 65 -18.93 22.30 -22.31
N PRO A 66 -20.20 22.71 -22.21
CA PRO A 66 -20.78 23.23 -20.99
C PRO A 66 -20.83 22.23 -19.82
N PHE A 67 -20.73 20.93 -20.10
CA PHE A 67 -20.79 19.87 -19.09
C PHE A 67 -19.43 19.50 -18.51
N ASN A 68 -18.36 20.13 -18.96
CA ASN A 68 -16.99 19.85 -18.54
C ASN A 68 -16.38 21.04 -17.79
N LEU A 69 -15.72 20.81 -16.66
CA LEU A 69 -15.05 21.85 -15.85
C LEU A 69 -13.89 22.55 -16.58
N ASN A 70 -13.35 21.95 -17.63
CA ASN A 70 -12.08 22.34 -18.22
C ASN A 70 -12.21 23.25 -19.46
N TYR A 71 -13.41 23.70 -19.77
CA TYR A 71 -13.61 24.66 -20.84
C TYR A 71 -13.48 26.09 -20.29
N GLY A 72 -12.23 26.55 -20.15
CA GLY A 72 -11.97 27.99 -19.99
C GLY A 72 -12.46 28.75 -21.24
N VAL A 73 -12.93 29.97 -21.03
CA VAL A 73 -13.28 30.90 -22.11
C VAL A 73 -12.06 31.05 -23.05
N GLY A 74 -12.14 30.48 -24.25
CA GLY A 74 -11.05 30.46 -25.22
C GLY A 74 -10.47 29.10 -25.57
N GLY A 75 -11.06 27.96 -25.09
CA GLY A 75 -10.65 26.61 -25.50
C GLY A 75 -9.33 26.12 -24.91
N ASN A 76 -8.74 26.89 -23.99
CA ASN A 76 -7.54 26.44 -23.29
C ASN A 76 -7.90 25.60 -22.08
N MET A 77 -7.33 24.37 -22.01
CA MET A 77 -7.41 23.53 -20.82
C MET A 77 -6.83 24.27 -19.61
N ILE A 78 -7.60 24.36 -18.54
CA ILE A 78 -7.09 24.86 -17.27
C ILE A 78 -6.26 23.74 -16.66
N TYR A 79 -4.94 23.91 -16.66
CA TYR A 79 -4.04 22.98 -15.96
C TYR A 79 -4.08 23.28 -14.46
N ASN A 80 -4.23 22.23 -13.65
CA ASN A 80 -3.97 22.36 -12.23
C ASN A 80 -2.45 22.51 -11.99
N ASN A 81 -2.07 23.04 -10.82
CA ASN A 81 -0.66 23.27 -10.45
C ASN A 81 0.24 22.00 -10.49
N ASN A 82 -0.34 20.81 -10.64
CA ASN A 82 0.38 19.54 -10.73
C ASN A 82 0.64 19.07 -12.18
N GLY A 83 0.35 19.89 -13.19
CA GLY A 83 0.63 19.57 -14.60
C GLY A 83 -0.34 18.57 -15.25
N ASN A 84 -1.32 18.06 -14.52
CA ASN A 84 -2.39 17.22 -15.08
C ASN A 84 -3.49 18.13 -15.61
N GLY A 85 -3.76 18.08 -16.90
CA GLY A 85 -4.66 18.99 -17.63
C GLY A 85 -6.15 18.90 -17.30
N TYR A 86 -6.56 18.26 -16.20
CA TYR A 86 -7.97 18.14 -15.83
C TYR A 86 -8.15 18.52 -14.35
N MET A 87 -9.13 19.41 -14.08
CA MET A 87 -9.63 19.61 -12.73
C MET A 87 -10.56 18.46 -12.38
N GLY A 88 -10.36 17.84 -11.20
CA GLY A 88 -11.23 16.81 -10.68
C GLY A 88 -12.50 17.37 -10.04
N TYR A 89 -13.53 16.56 -10.00
CA TYR A 89 -14.73 16.78 -9.20
C TYR A 89 -14.52 16.18 -7.83
N LEU A 90 -14.49 17.01 -6.78
CA LEU A 90 -14.38 16.53 -5.40
C LEU A 90 -15.76 16.02 -4.93
N VAL A 91 -15.79 14.81 -4.43
CA VAL A 91 -16.96 14.26 -3.73
C VAL A 91 -17.07 14.92 -2.36
N ASP A 92 -18.16 15.63 -2.07
CA ASP A 92 -18.35 16.33 -0.81
C ASP A 92 -18.55 15.35 0.38
N GLN A 93 -18.57 15.90 1.61
CA GLN A 93 -18.75 15.11 2.83
C GLN A 93 -20.10 14.35 2.88
N TYR A 94 -21.09 14.78 2.11
CA TYR A 94 -22.38 14.13 1.99
C TYR A 94 -22.43 13.13 0.83
N GLY A 95 -21.31 13.00 0.07
CA GLY A 95 -21.16 12.08 -1.05
C GLY A 95 -21.73 12.58 -2.37
N TYR A 96 -21.85 13.88 -2.56
CA TYR A 96 -22.30 14.50 -3.82
C TYR A 96 -21.14 15.10 -4.57
N ILE A 97 -21.26 15.12 -5.89
CA ILE A 97 -20.46 15.92 -6.81
C ILE A 97 -21.36 17.00 -7.43
N ASP A 98 -20.77 18.12 -7.83
CA ASP A 98 -21.50 19.21 -8.50
C ASP A 98 -21.01 19.32 -9.95
N LEU A 99 -21.87 18.89 -10.90
CA LEU A 99 -21.55 18.96 -12.32
C LEU A 99 -22.17 20.21 -12.94
N PRO A 100 -21.45 20.91 -13.82
CA PRO A 100 -22.00 22.03 -14.58
C PRO A 100 -23.29 21.59 -15.29
N VAL A 101 -24.29 22.46 -15.29
CA VAL A 101 -25.61 22.27 -15.91
C VAL A 101 -26.47 21.19 -15.24
N LEU A 102 -25.89 20.03 -14.86
CA LEU A 102 -26.64 18.93 -14.24
C LEU A 102 -26.84 19.11 -12.73
N GLY A 103 -26.02 19.95 -12.09
CA GLY A 103 -26.07 20.19 -10.65
C GLY A 103 -25.56 19.03 -9.80
N LYS A 104 -26.13 18.89 -8.59
CA LYS A 104 -25.64 17.93 -7.60
C LYS A 104 -26.11 16.51 -7.88
N ILE A 105 -25.15 15.57 -7.95
CA ILE A 105 -25.37 14.14 -8.20
C ILE A 105 -24.78 13.36 -7.04
N LYS A 106 -25.54 12.40 -6.49
CA LYS A 106 -25.04 11.46 -5.48
C LYS A 106 -24.05 10.50 -6.14
N ALA A 107 -22.79 10.57 -5.72
CA ALA A 107 -21.72 9.73 -6.25
C ALA A 107 -21.24 8.67 -5.24
N ALA A 108 -21.18 9.01 -3.95
CA ALA A 108 -20.73 8.07 -2.93
C ALA A 108 -21.64 6.85 -2.83
N GLY A 109 -21.02 5.67 -2.72
CA GLY A 109 -21.69 4.37 -2.71
C GLY A 109 -21.89 3.76 -4.10
N LEU A 110 -21.58 4.50 -5.17
CA LEU A 110 -21.65 4.01 -6.55
C LEU A 110 -20.27 3.56 -7.03
N THR A 111 -20.25 2.62 -7.97
CA THR A 111 -19.05 2.37 -8.77
C THR A 111 -18.93 3.46 -9.85
N ARG A 112 -17.72 3.61 -10.44
CA ARG A 112 -17.51 4.56 -11.54
C ARG A 112 -18.46 4.30 -12.74
N LEU A 113 -18.73 3.03 -13.03
CA LEU A 113 -19.63 2.66 -14.13
C LEU A 113 -21.08 3.05 -13.82
N GLN A 114 -21.56 2.80 -12.60
CA GLN A 114 -22.89 3.24 -12.19
C GLN A 114 -23.06 4.76 -12.25
N LEU A 115 -22.04 5.51 -11.80
CA LEU A 115 -22.08 6.97 -11.89
C LEU A 115 -22.06 7.43 -13.36
N GLN A 116 -21.27 6.79 -14.21
CA GLN A 116 -21.23 7.05 -15.65
C GLN A 116 -22.62 6.87 -16.28
N ASP A 117 -23.30 5.75 -15.99
CA ASP A 117 -24.63 5.44 -16.52
C ASP A 117 -25.67 6.47 -16.05
N ILE A 118 -25.60 6.90 -14.78
CA ILE A 118 -26.51 7.93 -14.24
C ILE A 118 -26.32 9.25 -14.97
N ILE A 119 -25.07 9.71 -15.13
CA ILE A 119 -24.79 10.97 -15.81
C ILE A 119 -25.23 10.90 -17.29
N GLN A 120 -24.92 9.78 -17.97
CA GLN A 120 -25.32 9.59 -19.35
C GLN A 120 -26.84 9.63 -19.51
N LYS A 121 -27.56 8.97 -18.62
CA LYS A 121 -29.02 8.98 -18.61
C LYS A 121 -29.58 10.39 -18.36
N MET A 122 -29.04 11.14 -17.41
CA MET A 122 -29.46 12.50 -17.15
C MET A 122 -29.29 13.42 -18.36
N LEU A 123 -28.19 13.24 -19.12
CA LEU A 123 -27.92 14.03 -20.34
C LEU A 123 -28.91 13.70 -21.46
N VAL A 124 -29.33 12.44 -21.61
CA VAL A 124 -30.29 12.00 -22.63
C VAL A 124 -31.73 12.38 -22.21
N ASP A 125 -32.14 12.06 -21.00
CA ASP A 125 -33.52 12.29 -20.50
C ASP A 125 -33.83 13.79 -20.40
N GLY A 126 -32.80 14.61 -20.06
CA GLY A 126 -32.91 16.07 -20.06
C GLY A 126 -32.90 16.71 -21.46
N ALA A 127 -32.79 15.91 -22.51
CA ALA A 127 -32.65 16.35 -23.90
C ALA A 127 -31.46 17.31 -24.14
N TYR A 128 -30.43 17.23 -23.30
CA TYR A 128 -29.22 18.04 -23.44
C TYR A 128 -28.32 17.56 -24.59
N LEU A 129 -28.10 16.22 -24.65
CA LEU A 129 -27.27 15.60 -25.67
C LEU A 129 -27.97 14.32 -26.19
N LYS A 130 -27.92 14.10 -27.51
CA LYS A 130 -28.60 12.97 -28.14
C LYS A 130 -27.87 11.64 -27.94
N ASP A 131 -26.56 11.65 -27.98
CA ASP A 131 -25.71 10.46 -27.85
C ASP A 131 -24.40 10.81 -27.12
N PRO A 132 -24.50 11.08 -25.80
CA PRO A 132 -23.34 11.44 -24.99
C PRO A 132 -22.51 10.22 -24.64
N TYR A 133 -21.19 10.37 -24.70
CA TYR A 133 -20.23 9.47 -24.08
C TYR A 133 -19.71 10.10 -22.80
N VAL A 134 -19.86 9.40 -21.67
CA VAL A 134 -19.39 9.85 -20.36
C VAL A 134 -18.26 8.92 -19.90
N MET A 135 -17.15 9.50 -19.48
CA MET A 135 -16.06 8.77 -18.86
C MET A 135 -15.86 9.25 -17.43
N VAL A 136 -15.86 8.32 -16.48
CA VAL A 136 -15.59 8.59 -15.06
C VAL A 136 -14.35 7.81 -14.64
N ARG A 137 -13.39 8.49 -13.99
CA ARG A 137 -12.18 7.91 -13.42
C ARG A 137 -11.84 8.52 -12.09
N PHE A 138 -11.23 7.74 -11.21
CA PHE A 138 -10.60 8.29 -10.00
C PHE A 138 -9.31 9.03 -10.41
N GLN A 139 -9.15 10.24 -9.88
CA GLN A 139 -7.94 11.04 -10.11
C GLN A 139 -6.88 10.79 -9.05
N ASN A 140 -7.30 10.45 -7.84
CA ASN A 140 -6.44 10.36 -6.67
C ASN A 140 -6.46 8.98 -6.01
N PHE A 141 -6.68 7.87 -6.78
CA PHE A 141 -6.70 6.55 -6.19
C PHE A 141 -5.33 6.23 -5.58
N LYS A 142 -5.30 6.13 -4.26
CA LYS A 142 -4.09 5.89 -3.47
C LYS A 142 -4.39 5.03 -2.26
N ILE A 143 -3.35 4.34 -1.81
CA ILE A 143 -3.32 3.60 -0.55
C ILE A 143 -2.16 4.11 0.29
N PHE A 144 -2.20 3.86 1.58
CA PHE A 144 -1.14 4.26 2.50
C PHE A 144 -0.43 3.04 3.04
N PHE A 145 0.88 3.06 2.98
CA PHE A 145 1.73 2.04 3.56
C PHE A 145 2.47 2.62 4.76
N LEU A 146 2.34 1.99 5.93
CA LEU A 146 3.00 2.36 7.17
C LEU A 146 3.80 1.16 7.70
N GLY A 147 5.08 1.33 7.88
CA GLY A 147 5.91 0.23 8.38
C GLY A 147 7.33 0.63 8.67
N SER A 148 8.15 -0.37 8.94
CA SER A 148 9.57 -0.20 9.26
C SER A 148 10.40 0.49 8.18
N ASN A 149 9.92 0.46 6.95
CA ASN A 149 10.56 1.16 5.81
C ASN A 149 10.06 2.61 5.64
N GLY A 150 9.38 3.15 6.66
CA GLY A 150 8.76 4.46 6.62
C GLY A 150 7.31 4.43 6.14
N GLY A 151 6.67 5.60 6.15
CA GLY A 151 5.31 5.79 5.63
C GLY A 151 5.35 6.37 4.22
N LYS A 152 4.51 5.86 3.32
CA LYS A 152 4.32 6.43 1.99
C LYS A 152 2.89 6.27 1.48
N ALA A 153 2.44 7.25 0.70
CA ALA A 153 1.26 7.11 -0.12
C ALA A 153 1.67 6.47 -1.46
N ILE A 154 0.93 5.45 -1.89
CA ILE A 154 1.16 4.74 -3.15
C ILE A 154 -0.01 5.05 -4.07
N SER A 155 0.24 5.74 -5.17
CA SER A 155 -0.76 6.01 -6.20
C SER A 155 -1.01 4.77 -7.05
N ILE A 156 -2.27 4.46 -7.33
CA ILE A 156 -2.71 3.29 -8.08
C ILE A 156 -3.34 3.75 -9.40
N PRO A 157 -2.62 3.68 -10.54
CA PRO A 157 -3.10 4.24 -11.81
C PRO A 157 -4.33 3.52 -12.38
N ASN A 158 -4.48 2.23 -12.09
CA ASN A 158 -5.52 1.38 -12.69
C ASN A 158 -6.78 1.21 -11.82
N GLU A 159 -6.90 1.98 -10.73
CA GLU A 159 -8.06 1.93 -9.82
C GLU A 159 -8.30 0.54 -9.21
N ARG A 160 -7.34 -0.37 -9.36
CA ARG A 160 -7.37 -1.74 -8.84
C ARG A 160 -6.00 -2.11 -8.30
N CYS A 161 -5.97 -2.56 -7.07
CA CYS A 161 -4.75 -3.02 -6.43
C CYS A 161 -5.07 -4.16 -5.47
N THR A 162 -4.32 -5.24 -5.58
CA THR A 162 -4.36 -6.32 -4.61
C THR A 162 -3.39 -6.04 -3.45
N PHE A 163 -3.63 -6.69 -2.33
CA PHE A 163 -2.73 -6.62 -1.18
C PHE A 163 -1.28 -6.99 -1.54
N LEU A 164 -1.08 -8.04 -2.36
CA LEU A 164 0.26 -8.45 -2.78
C LEU A 164 0.91 -7.45 -3.74
N GLU A 165 0.14 -6.87 -4.67
CA GLU A 165 0.63 -5.78 -5.53
C GLU A 165 1.07 -4.57 -4.71
N ALA A 166 0.32 -4.20 -3.69
CA ALA A 166 0.67 -3.11 -2.80
C ALA A 166 1.96 -3.38 -2.02
N LEU A 167 2.18 -4.61 -1.55
CA LEU A 167 3.44 -5.00 -0.92
C LEU A 167 4.61 -4.85 -1.90
N ALA A 168 4.46 -5.31 -3.13
CA ALA A 168 5.48 -5.16 -4.17
C ALA A 168 5.76 -3.68 -4.49
N MET A 169 4.70 -2.85 -4.65
CA MET A 169 4.84 -1.41 -4.90
C MET A 169 5.44 -0.66 -3.70
N SER A 170 5.28 -1.18 -2.49
CA SER A 170 5.90 -0.61 -1.29
C SER A 170 7.41 -0.82 -1.23
N GLY A 171 7.97 -1.70 -2.04
CA GLY A 171 9.38 -2.10 -2.04
C GLY A 171 9.63 -3.39 -1.26
N ASP A 172 8.58 -4.21 -1.14
CA ASP A 172 8.53 -5.46 -0.38
C ASP A 172 8.70 -5.28 1.14
N LEU A 173 8.57 -6.37 1.84
CA LEU A 173 8.67 -6.44 3.30
C LEU A 173 10.11 -6.73 3.73
N ASN A 174 10.56 -5.99 4.74
CA ASN A 174 11.84 -6.27 5.38
C ASN A 174 11.85 -7.70 5.96
N VAL A 175 13.02 -8.31 6.05
CA VAL A 175 13.21 -9.64 6.68
C VAL A 175 12.79 -9.68 8.15
N TYR A 176 12.81 -8.54 8.81
CA TYR A 176 12.36 -8.39 10.21
C TYR A 176 10.86 -8.20 10.36
N THR A 177 10.14 -7.92 9.29
CA THR A 177 8.69 -7.70 9.33
C THR A 177 7.94 -8.96 9.73
N ASN A 178 6.97 -8.80 10.61
CA ASN A 178 6.07 -9.89 10.98
C ASN A 178 5.03 -10.14 9.87
N ARG A 179 5.37 -11.02 8.92
CA ARG A 179 4.51 -11.32 7.76
C ARG A 179 3.20 -12.01 8.14
N SER A 180 3.14 -12.66 9.32
CA SER A 180 1.89 -13.32 9.75
C SER A 180 0.79 -12.36 10.19
N LYS A 181 1.09 -11.08 10.38
CA LYS A 181 0.16 -10.08 10.91
C LYS A 181 0.38 -8.72 10.24
N ILE A 182 0.04 -8.64 8.96
CA ILE A 182 0.01 -7.36 8.26
C ILE A 182 -1.41 -6.84 8.37
N ALA A 183 -1.59 -5.68 9.03
CA ALA A 183 -2.90 -5.10 9.19
C ALA A 183 -3.28 -4.33 7.93
N VAL A 184 -4.48 -4.56 7.43
CA VAL A 184 -5.15 -3.68 6.46
C VAL A 184 -6.29 -3.00 7.19
N MET A 185 -6.30 -1.67 7.17
CA MET A 185 -7.34 -0.85 7.78
C MET A 185 -8.12 -0.13 6.70
N ARG A 186 -9.44 -0.15 6.82
CA ARG A 186 -10.40 0.44 5.89
C ARG A 186 -11.51 1.13 6.66
N GLU A 187 -11.93 2.28 6.18
CA GLU A 187 -13.16 2.91 6.64
C GLU A 187 -14.36 2.29 5.92
N VAL A 188 -15.31 1.77 6.70
CA VAL A 188 -16.58 1.22 6.21
C VAL A 188 -17.71 1.82 7.05
N ASP A 189 -18.64 2.50 6.42
CA ASP A 189 -19.80 3.14 7.09
C ASP A 189 -19.40 4.06 8.28
N GLY A 190 -18.33 4.85 8.10
CA GLY A 190 -17.83 5.77 9.11
C GLY A 190 -17.11 5.08 10.29
N LYS A 191 -16.77 3.80 10.16
CA LYS A 191 -16.03 3.03 11.17
C LYS A 191 -14.74 2.47 10.58
N MET A 192 -13.66 2.59 11.34
CA MET A 192 -12.40 1.96 10.96
C MET A 192 -12.45 0.46 11.27
N MET A 193 -12.35 -0.36 10.23
CA MET A 193 -12.20 -1.82 10.31
C MET A 193 -10.76 -2.21 10.08
N MET A 194 -10.28 -3.22 10.81
CA MET A 194 -8.93 -3.75 10.67
C MET A 194 -8.98 -5.26 10.51
N ARG A 195 -8.24 -5.78 9.53
CA ARG A 195 -8.02 -7.22 9.34
C ARG A 195 -6.52 -7.51 9.21
N TYR A 196 -6.14 -8.68 9.68
CA TYR A 196 -4.77 -9.17 9.52
C TYR A 196 -4.70 -10.14 8.36
N LEU A 197 -3.87 -9.83 7.37
CA LEU A 197 -3.60 -10.67 6.23
C LEU A 197 -2.21 -11.30 6.36
N ASP A 198 -2.11 -12.57 6.02
CA ASP A 198 -0.84 -13.31 5.98
C ASP A 198 -0.48 -13.65 4.52
N PRO A 199 0.50 -12.97 3.92
CA PRO A 199 0.89 -13.23 2.53
C PRO A 199 1.62 -14.56 2.32
N ARG A 200 1.85 -15.34 3.39
CA ARG A 200 2.50 -16.65 3.32
C ARG A 200 1.50 -17.78 3.08
N ASP A 201 0.20 -17.51 3.30
CA ASP A 201 -0.90 -18.47 3.20
C ASP A 201 -1.81 -18.08 2.04
N SER A 202 -2.21 -19.03 1.20
CA SER A 202 -3.10 -18.83 0.07
C SER A 202 -4.50 -18.33 0.43
N LYS A 203 -4.94 -18.54 1.69
CA LYS A 203 -6.20 -18.00 2.20
C LYS A 203 -6.29 -16.49 2.14
N VAL A 204 -5.15 -15.81 1.96
CA VAL A 204 -5.13 -14.36 1.74
C VAL A 204 -5.99 -13.94 0.53
N PHE A 205 -6.13 -14.80 -0.48
CA PHE A 205 -6.94 -14.53 -1.67
C PHE A 205 -8.46 -14.55 -1.41
N GLU A 206 -8.90 -15.23 -0.35
CA GLU A 206 -10.30 -15.35 0.05
C GLU A 206 -10.75 -14.19 0.96
N ASP A 207 -9.81 -13.38 1.46
CA ASP A 207 -10.13 -12.30 2.39
C ASP A 207 -10.73 -11.10 1.64
N PRO A 208 -11.85 -10.51 2.10
CA PRO A 208 -12.45 -9.32 1.47
C PRO A 208 -11.52 -8.09 1.41
N PHE A 209 -10.47 -8.06 2.24
CA PHE A 209 -9.47 -7.00 2.25
C PHE A 209 -8.28 -7.28 1.33
N PHE A 210 -8.29 -8.44 0.64
CA PHE A 210 -7.26 -8.75 -0.37
C PHE A 210 -7.29 -7.76 -1.53
N MET A 211 -8.49 -7.37 -1.98
CA MET A 211 -8.68 -6.28 -2.93
C MET A 211 -8.72 -4.96 -2.16
N LEU A 212 -7.72 -4.13 -2.38
CA LEU A 212 -7.59 -2.85 -1.69
C LEU A 212 -8.53 -1.80 -2.27
N GLN A 213 -9.02 -0.93 -1.39
CA GLN A 213 -9.87 0.19 -1.74
C GLN A 213 -9.11 1.52 -1.57
N GLN A 214 -9.69 2.58 -2.11
CA GLN A 214 -9.22 3.95 -1.93
C GLN A 214 -9.03 4.26 -0.44
N ASN A 215 -7.91 4.88 -0.11
CA ASN A 215 -7.53 5.28 1.25
C ASN A 215 -7.31 4.13 2.25
N ASP A 216 -7.19 2.87 1.81
CA ASP A 216 -6.77 1.78 2.69
C ASP A 216 -5.38 2.03 3.27
N PHE A 217 -5.19 1.63 4.53
CA PHE A 217 -3.89 1.64 5.19
C PHE A 217 -3.36 0.22 5.32
N ILE A 218 -2.14 0.00 4.88
CA ILE A 218 -1.39 -1.24 5.13
C ILE A 218 -0.37 -0.93 6.22
N ILE A 219 -0.48 -1.64 7.35
CA ILE A 219 0.38 -1.40 8.51
C ILE A 219 1.18 -2.66 8.78
N THR A 220 2.49 -2.52 8.73
CA THR A 220 3.44 -3.60 9.05
C THR A 220 4.14 -3.31 10.36
N GLN A 221 4.38 -4.38 11.12
CA GLN A 221 5.12 -4.31 12.38
C GLN A 221 6.35 -5.20 12.28
N ASP A 222 7.46 -4.73 12.84
CA ASP A 222 8.66 -5.55 12.96
C ASP A 222 8.51 -6.53 14.13
N ARG A 223 9.18 -7.67 14.01
CA ARG A 223 9.37 -8.57 15.13
C ARG A 223 10.26 -7.90 16.17
N GLY A 224 10.01 -8.16 17.45
CA GLY A 224 10.79 -7.57 18.56
C GLY A 224 12.30 -7.79 18.48
N TYR A 225 12.74 -8.74 17.63
CA TYR A 225 14.15 -9.00 17.36
C TYR A 225 14.91 -7.80 16.72
N LYS A 226 14.22 -6.97 15.91
CA LYS A 226 14.86 -5.77 15.33
C LYS A 226 15.27 -4.78 16.42
N ASN A 227 14.36 -4.50 17.35
CA ASN A 227 14.65 -3.61 18.47
C ASN A 227 15.81 -4.11 19.34
N PHE A 228 15.89 -5.45 19.51
CA PHE A 228 17.00 -6.08 20.20
C PHE A 228 18.32 -5.91 19.41
N MET A 229 18.34 -6.10 18.10
CA MET A 229 19.54 -5.92 17.27
C MET A 229 19.98 -4.47 17.21
N GLU A 230 19.06 -3.52 17.09
CA GLU A 230 19.38 -2.09 17.08
C GLU A 230 19.90 -1.62 18.45
N SER A 231 19.29 -2.08 19.55
CA SER A 231 19.77 -1.78 20.90
C SER A 231 21.06 -2.52 21.25
N SER A 232 21.26 -3.74 20.75
CA SER A 232 22.47 -4.53 21.00
C SER A 232 23.65 -4.11 20.10
N GLY A 233 23.41 -3.36 19.02
CA GLY A 233 24.48 -2.84 18.16
C GLY A 233 25.51 -2.01 18.93
N GLN A 234 25.05 -1.17 19.85
CA GLN A 234 25.94 -0.42 20.76
C GLN A 234 26.66 -1.34 21.75
N ALA A 235 25.97 -2.34 22.30
CA ALA A 235 26.57 -3.31 23.21
C ALA A 235 27.61 -4.19 22.50
N MET A 236 27.37 -4.61 21.25
CA MET A 236 28.33 -5.35 20.43
C MET A 236 29.54 -4.50 20.09
N THR A 237 29.39 -3.21 19.85
CA THR A 237 30.51 -2.30 19.61
C THR A 237 31.38 -2.17 20.84
N VAL A 238 30.77 -2.00 22.03
CA VAL A 238 31.48 -1.96 23.30
C VAL A 238 32.20 -3.29 23.59
N LEU A 239 31.54 -4.44 23.32
CA LEU A 239 32.15 -5.75 23.48
C LEU A 239 33.33 -5.95 22.50
N GLY A 240 33.21 -5.42 21.27
CA GLY A 240 34.31 -5.39 20.29
C GLY A 240 35.55 -4.62 20.80
N TYR A 241 35.34 -3.46 21.43
CA TYR A 241 36.45 -2.71 22.05
C TYR A 241 37.07 -3.46 23.23
N ILE A 242 36.28 -4.10 24.07
CA ILE A 242 36.76 -4.90 25.20
C ILE A 242 37.59 -6.09 24.71
N THR A 243 37.13 -6.80 23.68
CA THR A 243 37.89 -7.93 23.11
C THR A 243 39.15 -7.49 22.41
N ALA A 244 39.18 -6.35 21.72
CA ALA A 244 40.37 -5.77 21.11
C ALA A 244 41.39 -5.37 22.17
N LEU A 245 40.97 -4.76 23.29
CA LEU A 245 41.88 -4.43 24.39
C LEU A 245 42.41 -5.68 25.09
N ALA A 246 41.60 -6.70 25.29
CA ALA A 246 42.06 -7.97 25.90
C ALA A 246 43.05 -8.73 25.00
N SER A 247 42.85 -8.71 23.68
CA SER A 247 43.79 -9.33 22.73
C SER A 247 45.10 -8.57 22.67
N SER A 248 45.11 -7.26 22.70
CA SER A 248 46.32 -6.44 22.72
C SER A 248 47.13 -6.65 24.02
N ALA A 249 46.46 -6.72 25.17
CA ALA A 249 47.08 -7.03 26.46
C ALA A 249 47.72 -8.43 26.47
N SER A 250 47.06 -9.45 25.86
CA SER A 250 47.61 -10.80 25.78
C SER A 250 48.82 -10.89 24.87
N LEU A 251 48.87 -10.10 23.78
CA LEU A 251 50.05 -9.98 22.90
C LEU A 251 51.26 -9.36 23.62
N ILE A 252 51.04 -8.29 24.39
CA ILE A 252 52.08 -7.62 25.17
C ILE A 252 52.65 -8.58 26.22
N THR A 253 51.81 -9.31 26.94
CA THR A 253 52.26 -10.29 27.94
C THR A 253 53.04 -11.45 27.29
N SER A 254 52.65 -11.91 26.10
CA SER A 254 53.35 -12.93 25.35
C SER A 254 54.76 -12.47 24.92
N ILE A 255 54.89 -11.22 24.44
CA ILE A 255 56.16 -10.64 24.04
C ILE A 255 57.09 -10.48 25.24
N VAL A 256 56.58 -10.01 26.38
CA VAL A 256 57.38 -9.85 27.62
C VAL A 256 57.83 -11.20 28.18
N LEU A 257 57.04 -12.26 28.05
CA LEU A 257 57.41 -13.62 28.46
C LEU A 257 58.47 -14.26 27.55
N LEU A 258 58.45 -13.94 26.25
CA LEU A 258 59.46 -14.43 25.27
C LEU A 258 60.79 -13.67 25.33
N SER A 259 60.80 -12.48 25.91
CA SER A 259 62.00 -11.64 26.06
C SER A 259 62.77 -11.92 27.33
N LYS A 260 62.30 -12.79 28.20
CA LYS A 260 62.99 -13.33 29.36
C LYS A 260 63.53 -14.74 29.10
#